data_5a1b84310b168b9086b4819d2d564080
#
_entry.id   5a1b84310b168b9086b4819d2d564080
#
_cell.length_a   1.000
_cell.length_b   1.000
_cell.length_c   1.000
_cell.angle_alpha   90.00
_cell.angle_beta   90.00
_cell.angle_gamma   90.00
#
_symmetry.space_group_name_H-M   'P 1'
#
loop_
_entity.id
_entity.type
_entity.pdbx_description
1 polymer ?
#
loop_
_entity_poly.entity_id
_entity_poly.type
_entity_poly.pdbx_seq_one_letter_code
_entity_poly.pdbx_strand_id
1 'polypeptide(L)'
;EHSSARLERFLQLCAEGNMIVTNITTPANFFHVLRRQLAFDFRRPLVNMSPKSLLRHPLVQSNIQELSEGKFHELIGDDYAEAKKVKRIILCSGKVYFDLLDYQQKNNRTDTAILRLEQLYPFPMTQLNAQMEKYNQAELVWVQEEPRNMGGWFYIWNLLGNKISKKVSRKSSASPATGFAKIHAKEQNDIVEEAFTK
;
A
#
# COMPACT_ATOMS: atom_id res chain seq x y z
N GLU A 1 -5.94 -20.81 -1.37
CA GLU A 1 -6.01 -19.60 -0.55
C GLU A 1 -5.59 -18.35 -1.36
N HIS A 2 -4.37 -18.33 -1.90
CA HIS A 2 -3.84 -17.17 -2.62
C HIS A 2 -4.62 -16.83 -3.89
N SER A 3 -5.23 -17.80 -4.53
CA SER A 3 -6.03 -17.61 -5.74
C SER A 3 -7.40 -16.99 -5.49
N SER A 4 -7.92 -17.04 -4.26
CA SER A 4 -9.23 -16.49 -3.89
C SER A 4 -9.15 -15.11 -3.21
N ALA A 5 -8.04 -14.79 -2.56
CA ALA A 5 -7.81 -13.50 -1.91
C ALA A 5 -7.40 -12.42 -2.93
N ARG A 6 -8.28 -12.13 -3.88
CA ARG A 6 -8.02 -11.16 -4.96
C ARG A 6 -8.58 -9.80 -4.64
N LEU A 7 -7.67 -8.86 -4.35
CA LEU A 7 -8.00 -7.49 -3.99
C LEU A 7 -8.89 -6.81 -5.03
N GLU A 8 -8.59 -6.99 -6.32
CA GLU A 8 -9.33 -6.39 -7.43
C GLU A 8 -10.82 -6.74 -7.43
N ARG A 9 -11.19 -7.95 -7.01
CA ARG A 9 -12.60 -8.39 -6.95
C ARG A 9 -13.38 -7.63 -5.90
N PHE A 10 -12.80 -7.42 -4.72
CA PHE A 10 -13.44 -6.66 -3.66
C PHE A 10 -13.55 -5.18 -4.06
N LEU A 11 -12.47 -4.59 -4.61
CA LEU A 11 -12.48 -3.19 -5.05
C LEU A 11 -13.51 -2.94 -6.17
N GLN A 12 -13.71 -3.91 -7.07
CA GLN A 12 -14.72 -3.84 -8.13
C GLN A 12 -16.15 -3.82 -7.57
N LEU A 13 -16.38 -4.47 -6.44
CA LEU A 13 -17.69 -4.52 -5.78
C LEU A 13 -17.97 -3.35 -4.84
N CYS A 14 -16.97 -2.48 -4.63
CA CYS A 14 -17.10 -1.32 -3.73
C CYS A 14 -17.92 -0.20 -4.35
N ALA A 15 -19.02 0.15 -3.71
CA ALA A 15 -19.84 1.31 -4.05
C ALA A 15 -20.60 1.80 -2.81
N GLU A 16 -20.93 3.09 -2.75
CA GLU A 16 -21.81 3.69 -1.72
C GLU A 16 -21.41 3.35 -0.28
N GLY A 17 -20.12 3.08 -0.06
CA GLY A 17 -19.58 2.69 1.25
C GLY A 17 -20.08 1.33 1.76
N ASN A 18 -20.43 0.40 0.88
CA ASN A 18 -21.01 -0.92 1.21
C ASN A 18 -20.10 -1.83 2.02
N MET A 19 -18.79 -1.63 1.95
CA MET A 19 -17.77 -2.40 2.71
C MET A 19 -16.56 -1.52 3.03
N ILE A 20 -15.62 -2.06 3.77
CA ILE A 20 -14.30 -1.46 4.03
C ILE A 20 -13.25 -2.44 3.55
N VAL A 21 -12.32 -1.99 2.71
CA VAL A 21 -11.22 -2.82 2.18
C VAL A 21 -9.88 -2.27 2.65
N THR A 22 -9.11 -3.11 3.33
CA THR A 22 -7.83 -2.76 3.94
C THR A 22 -6.73 -3.75 3.57
N ASN A 23 -5.49 -3.28 3.62
CA ASN A 23 -4.29 -4.10 3.44
C ASN A 23 -3.23 -3.59 4.42
N ILE A 24 -3.33 -4.05 5.65
CA ILE A 24 -2.67 -3.45 6.82
C ILE A 24 -1.26 -3.98 6.98
N THR A 25 -0.32 -3.09 7.32
CA THR A 25 1.10 -3.39 7.40
C THR A 25 1.67 -3.35 8.82
N THR A 26 0.97 -2.78 9.81
CA THR A 26 1.47 -2.71 11.19
C THR A 26 0.53 -3.34 12.22
N PRO A 27 1.06 -3.94 13.32
CA PRO A 27 0.23 -4.51 14.38
C PRO A 27 -0.71 -3.50 15.03
N ALA A 28 -0.24 -2.28 15.32
CA ALA A 28 -1.07 -1.23 15.92
C ALA A 28 -2.23 -0.84 15.02
N ASN A 29 -1.97 -0.65 13.72
CA ASN A 29 -3.01 -0.31 12.77
C ASN A 29 -4.03 -1.44 12.59
N PHE A 30 -3.56 -2.70 12.64
CA PHE A 30 -4.46 -3.86 12.63
C PHE A 30 -5.38 -3.90 13.87
N PHE A 31 -4.83 -3.64 15.04
CA PHE A 31 -5.60 -3.53 16.28
C PHE A 31 -6.64 -2.41 16.18
N HIS A 32 -6.24 -1.24 15.70
CA HIS A 32 -7.13 -0.08 15.62
C HIS A 32 -8.22 -0.19 14.55
N VAL A 33 -7.98 -0.91 13.44
CA VAL A 33 -9.05 -1.14 12.46
C VAL A 33 -10.17 -1.99 13.06
N LEU A 34 -9.84 -2.99 13.88
CA LEU A 34 -10.83 -3.81 14.57
C LEU A 34 -11.61 -3.00 15.62
N ARG A 35 -10.91 -2.19 16.41
CA ARG A 35 -11.57 -1.26 17.34
C ARG A 35 -12.51 -0.30 16.63
N ARG A 36 -12.05 0.33 15.55
CA ARG A 36 -12.87 1.24 14.74
C ARG A 36 -14.09 0.53 14.17
N GLN A 37 -13.92 -0.69 13.66
CA GLN A 37 -15.01 -1.49 13.10
C GLN A 37 -16.13 -1.75 14.13
N LEU A 38 -15.76 -1.98 15.38
CA LEU A 38 -16.72 -2.19 16.47
C LEU A 38 -17.37 -0.88 16.95
N ALA A 39 -16.66 0.24 16.84
CA ALA A 39 -17.11 1.55 17.28
C ALA A 39 -18.07 2.25 16.32
N PHE A 40 -18.19 1.79 15.07
CA PHE A 40 -19.14 2.36 14.12
C PHE A 40 -20.59 2.09 14.51
N ASP A 41 -21.46 3.10 14.34
CA ASP A 41 -22.91 3.00 14.55
C ASP A 41 -23.64 2.14 13.52
N PHE A 42 -22.93 1.75 12.47
CA PHE A 42 -23.40 0.91 11.38
C PHE A 42 -22.65 -0.42 11.31
N ARG A 43 -23.20 -1.39 10.57
CA ARG A 43 -22.55 -2.68 10.32
C ARG A 43 -22.28 -2.84 8.84
N ARG A 44 -21.00 -2.87 8.46
CA ARG A 44 -20.51 -3.12 7.09
C ARG A 44 -19.35 -4.10 7.15
N PRO A 45 -19.19 -4.98 6.16
CA PRO A 45 -18.07 -5.91 6.12
C PRO A 45 -16.71 -5.19 6.10
N LEU A 46 -15.78 -5.69 6.90
CA LEU A 46 -14.37 -5.35 6.81
C LEU A 46 -13.65 -6.49 6.08
N VAL A 47 -13.07 -6.20 4.92
CA VAL A 47 -12.24 -7.11 4.14
C VAL A 47 -10.79 -6.69 4.31
N ASN A 48 -10.02 -7.45 5.08
CA ASN A 48 -8.60 -7.16 5.30
C ASN A 48 -7.71 -8.18 4.59
N MET A 49 -6.83 -7.70 3.70
CA MET A 49 -5.77 -8.51 3.09
C MET A 49 -4.66 -8.72 4.12
N SER A 50 -4.33 -10.00 4.41
CA SER A 50 -3.39 -10.37 5.47
C SER A 50 -2.35 -11.36 4.97
N PRO A 51 -1.24 -10.90 4.38
CA PRO A 51 -0.17 -11.77 3.94
C PRO A 51 0.48 -12.50 5.13
N LYS A 52 0.56 -13.84 5.08
CA LYS A 52 1.15 -14.66 6.15
C LYS A 52 2.60 -14.29 6.46
N SER A 53 3.35 -13.83 5.45
CA SER A 53 4.76 -13.43 5.61
C SER A 53 4.96 -12.28 6.60
N LEU A 54 3.99 -11.37 6.73
CA LEU A 54 4.07 -10.25 7.67
C LEU A 54 3.98 -10.68 9.14
N LEU A 55 3.37 -11.83 9.45
CA LEU A 55 3.24 -12.32 10.83
C LEU A 55 4.60 -12.61 11.52
N ARG A 56 5.65 -12.77 10.75
CA ARG A 56 7.01 -13.05 11.25
C ARG A 56 8.05 -12.09 10.69
N HIS A 57 7.62 -11.02 10.05
CA HIS A 57 8.55 -10.08 9.43
C HIS A 57 9.18 -9.17 10.50
N PRO A 58 10.53 -9.05 10.57
CA PRO A 58 11.22 -8.34 11.66
C PRO A 58 10.88 -6.84 11.73
N LEU A 59 10.50 -6.22 10.63
CA LEU A 59 10.11 -4.81 10.59
C LEU A 59 8.62 -4.57 10.89
N VAL A 60 7.82 -5.63 11.04
CA VAL A 60 6.40 -5.53 11.38
C VAL A 60 6.24 -5.49 12.88
N GLN A 61 6.52 -4.35 13.45
CA GLN A 61 6.46 -4.07 14.89
C GLN A 61 5.70 -2.79 15.16
N SER A 62 5.20 -2.65 16.37
CA SER A 62 4.57 -1.42 16.87
C SER A 62 4.93 -1.21 18.33
N ASN A 63 5.10 0.03 18.73
CA ASN A 63 5.29 0.38 20.13
C ASN A 63 3.99 0.21 20.91
N ILE A 64 4.11 -0.02 22.22
CA ILE A 64 2.94 -0.17 23.09
C ILE A 64 2.08 1.11 23.13
N GLN A 65 2.70 2.28 23.01
CA GLN A 65 2.02 3.57 22.95
C GLN A 65 1.13 3.68 21.71
N GLU A 66 1.57 3.15 20.56
CA GLU A 66 0.75 3.12 19.34
C GLU A 66 -0.53 2.30 19.52
N LEU A 67 -0.50 1.26 20.39
CA LEU A 67 -1.67 0.45 20.73
C LEU A 67 -2.58 1.13 21.75
N SER A 68 -2.01 1.81 22.76
CA SER A 68 -2.78 2.40 23.87
C SER A 68 -3.38 3.78 23.53
N GLU A 69 -2.64 4.62 22.80
CA GLU A 69 -2.97 6.02 22.54
C GLU A 69 -3.27 6.30 21.07
N GLY A 70 -2.95 5.34 20.18
CA GLY A 70 -3.08 5.47 18.75
C GLY A 70 -4.51 5.35 18.22
N LYS A 71 -4.63 5.48 16.92
CA LYS A 71 -5.86 5.29 16.13
C LYS A 71 -5.55 4.58 14.82
N PHE A 72 -6.60 4.21 14.08
CA PHE A 72 -6.42 3.69 12.73
C PHE A 72 -6.00 4.80 11.77
N HIS A 73 -4.97 4.53 10.98
CA HIS A 73 -4.47 5.40 9.92
C HIS A 73 -4.78 4.75 8.57
N GLU A 74 -5.62 5.39 7.76
CA GLU A 74 -5.98 4.93 6.42
C GLU A 74 -4.84 5.06 5.43
N LEU A 75 -3.98 6.05 5.65
CA LEU A 75 -2.74 6.30 4.92
C LEU A 75 -1.63 6.59 5.93
N ILE A 76 -0.48 5.95 5.77
CA ILE A 76 0.71 6.22 6.57
C ILE A 76 1.76 6.88 5.68
N GLY A 77 2.30 8.00 6.14
CA GLY A 77 3.32 8.78 5.46
C GLY A 77 4.72 8.18 5.58
N ASP A 78 5.69 8.88 5.02
CA ASP A 78 7.11 8.54 5.09
C ASP A 78 7.82 9.40 6.13
N ASP A 79 8.60 8.76 7.02
CA ASP A 79 9.38 9.43 8.07
C ASP A 79 10.89 9.45 7.74
N TYR A 80 11.31 8.74 6.68
CA TYR A 80 12.71 8.67 6.27
C TYR A 80 13.06 9.73 5.22
N ALA A 81 12.14 10.09 4.34
CA ALA A 81 12.38 11.01 3.25
C ALA A 81 12.54 12.46 3.74
N GLU A 82 13.51 13.17 3.16
CA GLU A 82 13.72 14.59 3.41
C GLU A 82 12.76 15.45 2.58
N ALA A 83 11.73 16.02 3.18
CA ALA A 83 10.62 16.66 2.48
C ALA A 83 11.04 17.66 1.38
N LYS A 84 12.11 18.42 1.62
CA LYS A 84 12.64 19.40 0.64
C LYS A 84 13.35 18.77 -0.55
N LYS A 85 13.76 17.50 -0.45
CA LYS A 85 14.47 16.76 -1.49
C LYS A 85 13.57 15.84 -2.29
N VAL A 86 12.37 15.57 -1.81
CA VAL A 86 11.47 14.61 -2.42
C VAL A 86 11.08 15.05 -3.83
N LYS A 87 11.38 14.19 -4.81
CA LYS A 87 11.04 14.33 -6.22
C LYS A 87 10.05 13.28 -6.69
N ARG A 88 9.87 12.23 -5.88
CA ARG A 88 8.98 11.11 -6.17
C ARG A 88 8.23 10.68 -4.92
N ILE A 89 6.95 10.44 -5.09
CA ILE A 89 6.08 9.77 -4.13
C ILE A 89 5.78 8.39 -4.67
N ILE A 90 6.14 7.34 -3.94
CA ILE A 90 5.70 5.97 -4.19
C ILE A 90 4.45 5.75 -3.34
N LEU A 91 3.32 5.50 -4.00
CA LEU A 91 2.08 5.08 -3.37
C LEU A 91 1.95 3.56 -3.53
N CYS A 92 1.87 2.83 -2.44
CA CYS A 92 1.77 1.38 -2.44
C CYS A 92 0.79 0.86 -1.38
N SER A 93 0.50 -0.43 -1.39
CA SER A 93 -0.33 -1.08 -0.37
C SER A 93 0.22 -2.47 -0.04
N GLY A 94 0.17 -2.83 1.24
CA GLY A 94 0.56 -4.15 1.73
C GLY A 94 2.06 -4.39 1.81
N LYS A 95 2.46 -5.65 1.72
CA LYS A 95 3.82 -6.10 2.07
C LYS A 95 4.94 -5.56 1.17
N VAL A 96 4.66 -5.16 -0.07
CA VAL A 96 5.65 -4.54 -0.97
C VAL A 96 6.31 -3.31 -0.35
N TYR A 97 5.63 -2.66 0.58
CA TYR A 97 6.19 -1.56 1.34
C TYR A 97 7.52 -1.90 2.00
N PHE A 98 7.65 -3.09 2.58
CA PHE A 98 8.87 -3.46 3.30
C PHE A 98 10.06 -3.68 2.37
N ASP A 99 9.83 -4.21 1.16
CA ASP A 99 10.87 -4.33 0.14
C ASP A 99 11.31 -2.94 -0.37
N LEU A 100 10.35 -2.03 -0.56
CA LEU A 100 10.62 -0.64 -0.94
C LEU A 100 11.38 0.11 0.16
N LEU A 101 11.00 -0.07 1.43
CA LEU A 101 11.66 0.54 2.59
C LEU A 101 13.11 0.07 2.72
N ASP A 102 13.35 -1.24 2.60
CA ASP A 102 14.69 -1.82 2.64
C ASP A 102 15.58 -1.24 1.54
N TYR A 103 15.07 -1.13 0.32
CA TYR A 103 15.79 -0.51 -0.79
C TYR A 103 16.05 0.98 -0.56
N GLN A 104 15.03 1.73 -0.10
CA GLN A 104 15.12 3.15 0.22
C GLN A 104 16.25 3.41 1.22
N GLN A 105 16.27 2.67 2.32
CA GLN A 105 17.27 2.83 3.38
C GLN A 105 18.67 2.38 2.96
N LYS A 106 18.81 1.22 2.33
CA LYS A 106 20.09 0.71 1.83
C LYS A 106 20.77 1.63 0.82
N ASN A 107 19.97 2.31 -0.01
CA ASN A 107 20.47 3.20 -1.06
C ASN A 107 20.39 4.70 -0.66
N ASN A 108 20.04 4.99 0.59
CA ASN A 108 19.93 6.36 1.13
C ASN A 108 19.05 7.28 0.25
N ARG A 109 17.89 6.76 -0.22
CA ARG A 109 16.97 7.45 -1.12
C ARG A 109 16.05 8.40 -0.36
N THR A 110 16.63 9.46 0.22
CA THR A 110 15.88 10.52 0.92
C THR A 110 15.09 11.42 -0.04
N ASP A 111 15.31 11.29 -1.34
CA ASP A 111 14.62 11.99 -2.44
C ASP A 111 13.29 11.33 -2.87
N THR A 112 12.92 10.23 -2.26
CA THR A 112 11.71 9.47 -2.59
C THR A 112 10.93 9.20 -1.30
N ALA A 113 9.67 9.61 -1.25
CA ALA A 113 8.77 9.31 -0.14
C ALA A 113 7.89 8.09 -0.44
N ILE A 114 7.73 7.18 0.53
CA ILE A 114 6.87 5.99 0.39
C ILE A 114 5.61 6.20 1.22
N LEU A 115 4.46 6.26 0.57
CA LEU A 115 3.16 6.35 1.22
C LEU A 115 2.46 5.00 1.18
N ARG A 116 1.98 4.53 2.34
CA ARG A 116 1.27 3.26 2.49
C ARG A 116 -0.23 3.46 2.55
N LEU A 117 -0.98 2.95 1.60
CA LEU A 117 -2.42 2.81 1.71
C LEU A 117 -2.75 1.59 2.57
N GLU A 118 -3.17 1.83 3.80
CA GLU A 118 -3.67 0.81 4.72
C GLU A 118 -5.15 0.52 4.45
N GLN A 119 -5.91 1.54 4.03
CA GLN A 119 -7.28 1.40 3.57
C GLN A 119 -7.41 1.83 2.11
N LEU A 120 -7.91 0.91 1.28
CA LEU A 120 -8.17 1.18 -0.14
C LEU A 120 -9.59 1.68 -0.36
N TYR A 121 -10.57 1.16 0.40
CA TYR A 121 -11.94 1.63 0.31
C TYR A 121 -12.60 1.75 1.69
N PRO A 122 -13.32 2.85 1.99
CA PRO A 122 -13.33 4.11 1.24
C PRO A 122 -11.94 4.73 1.09
N PHE A 123 -11.67 5.34 -0.06
CA PHE A 123 -10.33 5.84 -0.37
C PHE A 123 -9.99 7.11 0.44
N PRO A 124 -8.82 7.22 1.07
CA PRO A 124 -8.44 8.33 1.94
C PRO A 124 -7.92 9.53 1.14
N MET A 125 -8.76 10.13 0.30
CA MET A 125 -8.38 11.19 -0.62
C MET A 125 -7.84 12.43 0.09
N THR A 126 -8.43 12.82 1.21
CA THR A 126 -8.01 13.99 1.99
C THR A 126 -6.58 13.80 2.53
N GLN A 127 -6.28 12.64 3.09
CA GLN A 127 -4.95 12.32 3.61
C GLN A 127 -3.91 12.26 2.49
N LEU A 128 -4.27 11.67 1.33
CA LEU A 128 -3.38 11.62 0.17
C LEU A 128 -3.09 13.04 -0.35
N ASN A 129 -4.11 13.89 -0.50
CA ASN A 129 -3.92 15.26 -0.95
C ASN A 129 -2.97 16.04 -0.01
N ALA A 130 -3.14 15.90 1.31
CA ALA A 130 -2.25 16.54 2.28
C ALA A 130 -0.79 16.08 2.13
N GLN A 131 -0.55 14.79 1.83
CA GLN A 131 0.81 14.31 1.56
C GLN A 131 1.35 14.83 0.22
N MET A 132 0.52 14.93 -0.80
CA MET A 132 0.92 15.50 -2.10
C MET A 132 1.25 16.99 -1.99
N GLU A 133 0.52 17.75 -1.16
CA GLU A 133 0.85 19.15 -0.85
C GLU A 133 2.18 19.28 -0.12
N LYS A 134 2.47 18.39 0.84
CA LYS A 134 3.77 18.33 1.52
C LYS A 134 4.94 18.13 0.53
N TYR A 135 4.70 17.41 -0.58
CA TYR A 135 5.69 17.08 -1.61
C TYR A 135 5.27 17.64 -2.98
N ASN A 136 4.89 18.90 -3.04
CA ASN A 136 4.16 19.55 -4.15
C ASN A 136 4.80 19.49 -5.54
N GLN A 137 6.10 19.19 -5.64
CA GLN A 137 6.81 19.03 -6.91
C GLN A 137 7.14 17.58 -7.26
N ALA A 138 6.71 16.64 -6.45
CA ALA A 138 7.04 15.24 -6.63
C ALA A 138 6.06 14.56 -7.60
N GLU A 139 6.58 13.71 -8.47
CA GLU A 139 5.75 12.81 -9.27
C GLU A 139 5.12 11.72 -8.40
N LEU A 140 3.90 11.32 -8.72
CA LEU A 140 3.21 10.22 -8.03
C LEU A 140 3.34 8.93 -8.83
N VAL A 141 3.90 7.89 -8.21
CA VAL A 141 4.09 6.56 -8.81
C VAL A 141 3.29 5.53 -8.02
N TRP A 142 2.43 4.78 -8.70
CA TRP A 142 1.76 3.61 -8.09
C TRP A 142 2.65 2.38 -8.19
N VAL A 143 2.84 1.67 -7.08
CA VAL A 143 3.62 0.42 -7.03
C VAL A 143 2.79 -0.70 -6.41
N GLN A 144 2.71 -1.83 -7.09
CA GLN A 144 2.08 -3.05 -6.58
C GLN A 144 2.88 -4.28 -6.98
N GLU A 145 2.81 -5.35 -6.20
CA GLU A 145 3.46 -6.63 -6.50
C GLU A 145 2.60 -7.57 -7.35
N GLU A 146 1.30 -7.32 -7.43
CA GLU A 146 0.39 -8.09 -8.27
C GLU A 146 0.64 -7.79 -9.76
N PRO A 147 0.22 -8.70 -10.66
CA PRO A 147 0.23 -8.44 -12.09
C PRO A 147 -0.58 -7.19 -12.45
N ARG A 148 -0.19 -6.53 -13.54
CA ARG A 148 -0.83 -5.30 -14.02
C ARG A 148 -2.36 -5.37 -14.14
N ASN A 149 -2.89 -6.53 -14.50
CA ASN A 149 -4.33 -6.76 -14.67
C ASN A 149 -5.05 -7.17 -13.37
N MET A 150 -4.35 -7.19 -12.24
CA MET A 150 -4.84 -7.58 -10.91
C MET A 150 -4.47 -6.52 -9.87
N GLY A 151 -4.81 -6.77 -8.61
CA GLY A 151 -4.50 -5.87 -7.51
C GLY A 151 -5.29 -4.56 -7.52
N GLY A 152 -4.67 -3.50 -6.99
CA GLY A 152 -5.33 -2.20 -6.82
C GLY A 152 -5.31 -1.29 -8.04
N TRP A 153 -4.50 -1.60 -9.08
CA TRP A 153 -4.18 -0.67 -10.15
C TRP A 153 -5.39 -0.01 -10.81
N PHE A 154 -6.36 -0.79 -11.30
CA PHE A 154 -7.49 -0.21 -12.03
C PHE A 154 -8.38 0.67 -11.14
N TYR A 155 -8.54 0.29 -9.88
CA TYR A 155 -9.26 1.08 -8.90
C TYR A 155 -8.55 2.42 -8.64
N ILE A 156 -7.25 2.38 -8.39
CA ILE A 156 -6.42 3.57 -8.15
C ILE A 156 -6.37 4.48 -9.38
N TRP A 157 -6.22 3.88 -10.56
CA TRP A 157 -6.25 4.65 -11.82
C TRP A 157 -7.60 5.36 -12.04
N ASN A 158 -8.71 4.68 -11.75
CA ASN A 158 -10.03 5.30 -11.88
C ASN A 158 -10.22 6.49 -10.92
N LEU A 159 -9.60 6.48 -9.75
CA LEU A 159 -9.68 7.55 -8.76
C LEU A 159 -8.72 8.73 -9.04
N LEU A 160 -7.51 8.43 -9.43
CA LEU A 160 -6.41 9.42 -9.50
C LEU A 160 -6.06 9.83 -10.93
N GLY A 161 -6.32 8.98 -11.93
CA GLY A 161 -6.10 9.27 -13.34
C GLY A 161 -4.71 9.82 -13.62
N ASN A 162 -4.66 10.96 -14.29
CA ASN A 162 -3.44 11.63 -14.72
C ASN A 162 -2.56 12.18 -13.57
N LYS A 163 -3.00 12.11 -12.31
CA LYS A 163 -2.14 12.42 -11.17
C LYS A 163 -1.03 11.37 -11.01
N ILE A 164 -1.25 10.15 -11.52
CA ILE A 164 -0.24 9.09 -11.51
C ILE A 164 0.64 9.23 -12.75
N SER A 165 1.92 9.55 -12.53
CA SER A 165 2.90 9.70 -13.61
C SER A 165 3.38 8.36 -14.15
N LYS A 166 3.52 7.36 -13.28
CA LYS A 166 4.06 6.04 -13.60
C LYS A 166 3.39 4.95 -12.77
N LYS A 167 3.27 3.78 -13.35
CA LYS A 167 2.84 2.57 -12.65
C LYS A 167 3.93 1.51 -12.75
N VAL A 168 4.26 0.91 -11.63
CA VAL A 168 5.20 -0.21 -11.51
C VAL A 168 4.45 -1.44 -11.01
N SER A 169 4.55 -2.55 -11.75
CA SER A 169 3.88 -3.81 -11.43
C SER A 169 4.46 -4.94 -12.26
N ARG A 170 4.20 -6.19 -11.89
CA ARG A 170 4.45 -7.32 -12.78
C ARG A 170 3.68 -7.19 -14.10
N LYS A 171 4.16 -7.87 -15.13
CA LYS A 171 3.43 -7.99 -16.41
C LYS A 171 2.07 -8.63 -16.18
N SER A 172 1.12 -8.34 -17.08
CA SER A 172 -0.20 -8.99 -17.05
C SER A 172 -0.05 -10.51 -17.09
N SER A 173 -0.79 -11.21 -16.23
CA SER A 173 -0.73 -12.66 -16.10
C SER A 173 -2.11 -13.24 -15.82
N ALA A 174 -2.34 -14.47 -16.21
CA ALA A 174 -3.52 -15.23 -15.83
C ALA A 174 -3.42 -15.78 -14.37
N SER A 175 -2.20 -15.86 -13.83
CA SER A 175 -1.93 -16.28 -12.46
C SER A 175 -1.68 -15.08 -11.54
N PRO A 176 -2.22 -15.09 -10.30
CA PRO A 176 -2.00 -13.98 -9.35
C PRO A 176 -0.56 -13.89 -8.83
N ALA A 177 0.22 -14.94 -8.93
CA ALA A 177 1.61 -14.99 -8.46
C ALA A 177 2.45 -15.92 -9.33
N THR A 178 3.77 -15.65 -9.37
CA THR A 178 4.73 -16.47 -10.08
C THR A 178 5.02 -17.75 -9.30
N GLY A 179 4.90 -18.92 -9.97
CA GLY A 179 5.04 -20.23 -9.33
C GLY A 179 6.49 -20.63 -9.01
N PHE A 180 7.48 -20.09 -9.76
CA PHE A 180 8.89 -20.41 -9.57
C PHE A 180 9.57 -19.39 -8.66
N ALA A 181 10.12 -19.85 -7.52
CA ALA A 181 10.71 -18.98 -6.50
C ALA A 181 11.81 -18.06 -7.03
N LYS A 182 12.70 -18.55 -7.90
CA LYS A 182 13.78 -17.73 -8.50
C LYS A 182 13.24 -16.63 -9.42
N ILE A 183 12.19 -16.92 -10.21
CA ILE A 183 11.55 -15.94 -11.10
C ILE A 183 10.80 -14.92 -10.24
N HIS A 184 10.08 -15.39 -9.22
CA HIS A 184 9.38 -14.53 -8.27
C HIS A 184 10.32 -13.53 -7.60
N ALA A 185 11.48 -14.00 -7.09
CA ALA A 185 12.47 -13.13 -6.46
C ALA A 185 13.03 -12.09 -7.43
N LYS A 186 13.32 -12.50 -8.67
CA LYS A 186 13.79 -11.58 -9.72
C LYS A 186 12.73 -10.51 -10.02
N GLU A 187 11.49 -10.90 -10.29
CA GLU A 187 10.40 -9.96 -10.58
C GLU A 187 10.14 -9.00 -9.43
N GLN A 188 10.28 -9.46 -8.18
CA GLN A 188 10.13 -8.60 -7.00
C GLN A 188 11.25 -7.54 -6.94
N ASN A 189 12.50 -7.93 -7.19
CA ASN A 189 13.62 -6.99 -7.28
C ASN A 189 13.44 -6.00 -8.43
N ASP A 190 13.03 -6.49 -9.61
CA ASP A 190 12.78 -5.63 -10.79
C ASP A 190 11.72 -4.54 -10.46
N ILE A 191 10.63 -4.89 -9.75
CA ILE A 191 9.61 -3.93 -9.28
C ILE A 191 10.22 -2.89 -8.34
N VAL A 192 11.00 -3.33 -7.37
CA VAL A 192 11.61 -2.44 -6.38
C VAL A 192 12.57 -1.47 -7.07
N GLU A 193 13.47 -1.96 -7.92
CA GLU A 193 14.42 -1.12 -8.67
C GLU A 193 13.69 -0.14 -9.60
N GLU A 194 12.67 -0.62 -10.33
CA GLU A 194 11.88 0.22 -11.25
C GLU A 194 11.13 1.33 -10.50
N ALA A 195 10.67 1.10 -9.26
CA ALA A 195 9.98 2.09 -8.45
C ALA A 195 10.86 3.31 -8.14
N PHE A 196 12.17 3.13 -8.01
CA PHE A 196 13.14 4.20 -7.74
C PHE A 196 13.87 4.73 -9.00
N THR A 197 13.63 4.14 -10.16
CA THR A 197 14.25 4.57 -11.43
C THR A 197 13.34 5.57 -12.16
N LYS A 198 13.97 6.59 -12.79
CA LYS A 198 13.27 7.58 -13.62
C LYS A 198 12.56 6.96 -14.82
#